data_8835414830b27b3959f5552e03bdd6a7
#
_entry.id   8835414830b27b3959f5552e03bdd6a7
#
_cell.length_a   1.000
_cell.length_b   1.000
_cell.length_c   1.000
_cell.angle_alpha   90.00
_cell.angle_beta   90.00
_cell.angle_gamma   90.00
#
_symmetry.space_group_name_H-M   'P 1'
#
loop_
_entity.id
_entity.type
_entity.pdbx_description
1 polymer ?
#
loop_
_entity_poly.entity_id
_entity_poly.type
_entity_poly.pdbx_seq_one_letter_code
_entity_poly.pdbx_strand_id
1 'polypeptide(L)'
;MRVFVDSNVLISAIQTDKTLSLKLLLTLSEEHRLIICSHSITEVSKVLSMRFPNKMAEWDRLLSRLEFELAYTPSDLSAFKAPYIRDDKDIPILVSAVIAQPDILISGDQDFHTKEIREYFAVYTPAEFLRYFGYIK
;
A
#
# COMPACT_ATOMS: atom_id res chain seq x y z
N MET A 1 11.94 2.15 -9.42
CA MET A 1 11.23 0.85 -9.24
C MET A 1 9.73 1.09 -9.11
N ARG A 2 8.95 0.11 -9.43
CA ARG A 2 7.49 0.11 -9.21
C ARG A 2 7.23 -0.50 -7.84
N VAL A 3 6.60 0.28 -6.95
CA VAL A 3 6.40 -0.11 -5.54
C VAL A 3 4.94 0.01 -5.17
N PHE A 4 4.34 -1.11 -4.80
CA PHE A 4 2.94 -1.22 -4.42
C PHE A 4 2.83 -1.08 -2.89
N VAL A 5 1.92 -0.26 -2.41
CA VAL A 5 1.70 -0.09 -0.96
C VAL A 5 0.33 -0.60 -0.53
N ASP A 6 0.30 -1.23 0.64
CA ASP A 6 -0.89 -1.71 1.30
C ASP A 6 -1.68 -0.55 1.93
N SER A 7 -2.99 -0.75 2.12
CA SER A 7 -3.89 0.23 2.75
C SER A 7 -3.41 0.72 4.11
N ASN A 8 -2.82 -0.16 4.91
CA ASN A 8 -2.35 0.19 6.25
C ASN A 8 -1.24 1.24 6.22
N VAL A 9 -0.44 1.27 5.17
CA VAL A 9 0.59 2.30 4.98
C VAL A 9 -0.08 3.67 4.78
N LEU A 10 -1.14 3.70 4.00
CA LEU A 10 -1.90 4.93 3.73
C LEU A 10 -2.58 5.46 4.99
N ILE A 11 -3.25 4.57 5.74
CA ILE A 11 -3.93 4.94 6.99
C ILE A 11 -2.92 5.45 8.00
N SER A 12 -1.80 4.76 8.16
CA SER A 12 -0.74 5.17 9.09
C SER A 12 -0.18 6.56 8.76
N ALA A 13 -0.03 6.87 7.48
CA ALA A 13 0.48 8.17 7.04
C ALA A 13 -0.46 9.32 7.42
N ILE A 14 -1.77 9.06 7.52
CA ILE A 14 -2.77 10.08 7.84
C ILE A 14 -2.95 10.26 9.36
N GLN A 15 -2.74 9.20 10.13
CA GLN A 15 -3.01 9.23 11.57
C GLN A 15 -2.07 10.16 12.34
N THR A 16 -0.80 10.29 11.91
CA THR A 16 0.14 11.23 12.52
C THR A 16 1.04 11.85 11.45
N ASP A 17 1.43 13.10 11.65
CA ASP A 17 2.22 13.88 10.68
C ASP A 17 3.68 13.42 10.57
N LYS A 18 4.17 12.59 11.49
CA LYS A 18 5.59 12.25 11.60
C LYS A 18 5.84 10.76 11.53
N THR A 19 5.09 10.04 10.71
CA THR A 19 5.28 8.59 10.58
C THR A 19 6.29 8.28 9.49
N LEU A 20 6.93 7.11 9.64
CA LEU A 20 7.73 6.56 8.56
C LEU A 20 6.87 6.32 7.31
N SER A 21 5.59 6.04 7.49
CA SER A 21 4.67 5.82 6.37
C SER A 21 4.49 7.08 5.52
N LEU A 22 4.38 8.26 6.13
CA LEU A 22 4.29 9.50 5.36
C LEU A 22 5.58 9.77 4.60
N LYS A 23 6.72 9.63 5.27
CA LYS A 23 8.02 9.77 4.62
C LYS A 23 8.17 8.80 3.45
N LEU A 24 7.75 7.56 3.64
CA LEU A 24 7.78 6.54 2.61
C LEU A 24 6.95 6.95 1.39
N LEU A 25 5.70 7.36 1.60
CA LEU A 25 4.82 7.73 0.49
C LEU A 25 5.38 8.90 -0.32
N LEU A 26 5.90 9.92 0.36
CA LEU A 26 6.51 11.07 -0.31
C LEU A 26 7.76 10.65 -1.09
N THR A 27 8.59 9.80 -0.51
CA THR A 27 9.79 9.28 -1.19
C THR A 27 9.42 8.47 -2.42
N LEU A 28 8.43 7.58 -2.31
CA LEU A 28 7.99 6.77 -3.44
C LEU A 28 7.39 7.62 -4.56
N SER A 29 6.60 8.64 -4.18
CA SER A 29 6.00 9.55 -5.13
C SER A 29 7.04 10.35 -5.91
N GLU A 30 8.12 10.76 -5.25
CA GLU A 30 9.15 11.61 -5.83
C GLU A 30 10.25 10.84 -6.59
N GLU A 31 10.64 9.67 -6.09
CA GLU A 31 11.84 8.98 -6.58
C GLU A 31 11.58 7.60 -7.20
N HIS A 32 10.38 7.09 -7.08
CA HIS A 32 10.01 5.78 -7.63
C HIS A 32 8.66 5.89 -8.33
N ARG A 33 8.12 4.75 -8.74
CA ARG A 33 6.73 4.68 -9.23
C ARG A 33 5.87 4.06 -8.15
N LEU A 34 5.16 4.91 -7.41
CA LEU A 34 4.21 4.49 -6.39
C LEU A 34 2.97 3.88 -7.05
N ILE A 35 2.54 2.72 -6.58
CA ILE A 35 1.31 2.08 -7.05
C ILE A 35 0.33 1.95 -5.88
N ILE A 36 -0.89 2.42 -6.09
CA ILE A 36 -1.99 2.29 -5.11
C ILE A 36 -3.15 1.64 -5.85
N CYS A 37 -3.79 0.62 -5.25
CA CYS A 37 -4.94 0.00 -5.90
C CYS A 37 -6.25 0.71 -5.53
N SER A 38 -7.24 0.59 -6.41
CA SER A 38 -8.54 1.23 -6.22
C SER A 38 -9.24 0.75 -4.95
N HIS A 39 -9.10 -0.53 -4.61
CA HIS A 39 -9.65 -1.08 -3.37
C HIS A 39 -9.09 -0.36 -2.14
N SER A 40 -7.79 -0.10 -2.11
CA SER A 40 -7.14 0.60 -0.99
C SER A 40 -7.68 2.01 -0.82
N ILE A 41 -7.89 2.74 -1.91
CA ILE A 41 -8.43 4.10 -1.85
C ILE A 41 -9.83 4.08 -1.25
N THR A 42 -10.68 3.16 -1.70
CA THR A 42 -12.04 2.99 -1.17
C THR A 42 -12.02 2.60 0.30
N GLU A 43 -11.16 1.65 0.68
CA GLU A 43 -11.04 1.18 2.05
C GLU A 43 -10.58 2.29 3.01
N VAL A 44 -9.56 3.04 2.63
CA VAL A 44 -9.06 4.13 3.45
C VAL A 44 -10.12 5.22 3.62
N SER A 45 -10.79 5.60 2.53
CA SER A 45 -11.87 6.59 2.58
C SER A 45 -12.99 6.15 3.52
N LYS A 46 -13.35 4.87 3.46
CA LYS A 46 -14.39 4.31 4.33
C LYS A 46 -13.97 4.32 5.81
N VAL A 47 -12.76 3.86 6.09
CA VAL A 47 -12.24 3.81 7.47
C VAL A 47 -12.19 5.21 8.07
N LEU A 48 -11.67 6.18 7.32
CA LEU A 48 -11.56 7.56 7.79
C LEU A 48 -12.94 8.18 8.03
N SER A 49 -13.88 8.00 7.10
CA SER A 49 -15.22 8.57 7.25
C SER A 49 -15.97 8.02 8.47
N MET A 50 -15.70 6.77 8.83
CA MET A 50 -16.35 6.11 9.96
C MET A 50 -15.67 6.37 11.30
N ARG A 51 -14.33 6.41 11.31
CA ARG A 51 -13.55 6.46 12.56
C ARG A 51 -12.84 7.79 12.78
N PHE A 52 -12.42 8.45 11.70
CA PHE A 52 -11.62 9.66 11.77
C PHE A 52 -12.10 10.70 10.76
N PRO A 53 -13.39 11.13 10.84
CA PRO A 53 -13.94 12.01 9.81
C PRO A 53 -13.21 13.35 9.72
N ASN A 54 -12.57 13.79 10.80
CA ASN A 54 -11.75 15.01 10.82
C ASN A 54 -10.45 14.87 10.02
N LYS A 55 -10.10 13.66 9.58
CA LYS A 55 -8.89 13.42 8.78
C LYS A 55 -9.18 13.32 7.27
N MET A 56 -10.44 13.37 6.86
CA MET A 56 -10.79 13.26 5.43
C MET A 56 -10.16 14.35 4.57
N ALA A 57 -10.11 15.59 5.06
CA ALA A 57 -9.47 16.68 4.33
C ALA A 57 -7.97 16.45 4.14
N GLU A 58 -7.30 15.91 5.14
CA GLU A 58 -5.87 15.55 5.04
C GLU A 58 -5.65 14.43 4.01
N TRP A 59 -6.54 13.45 4.00
CA TRP A 59 -6.49 12.34 3.05
C TRP A 59 -6.63 12.85 1.60
N ASP A 60 -7.61 13.72 1.37
CA ASP A 60 -7.83 14.29 0.05
C ASP A 60 -6.62 15.10 -0.41
N ARG A 61 -6.02 15.88 0.49
CA ARG A 61 -4.81 16.65 0.18
C ARG A 61 -3.63 15.74 -0.13
N LEU A 62 -3.46 14.67 0.63
CA LEU A 62 -2.36 13.71 0.40
C LEU A 62 -2.51 13.05 -0.96
N LEU A 63 -3.70 12.54 -1.29
CA LEU A 63 -3.94 11.92 -2.61
C LEU A 63 -3.67 12.89 -3.75
N SER A 64 -4.06 14.15 -3.60
CA SER A 64 -3.82 15.16 -4.62
C SER A 64 -2.33 15.49 -4.80
N ARG A 65 -1.55 15.34 -3.75
CA ARG A 65 -0.11 15.63 -3.76
C ARG A 65 0.73 14.47 -4.30
N LEU A 66 0.30 13.22 -4.05
CA LEU A 66 1.06 12.05 -4.47
C LEU A 66 0.92 11.82 -5.97
N GLU A 67 2.04 11.55 -6.63
CA GLU A 67 2.04 11.02 -7.98
C GLU A 67 2.08 9.50 -7.88
N PHE A 68 1.06 8.84 -8.41
CA PHE A 68 0.97 7.38 -8.32
C PHE A 68 0.26 6.77 -9.52
N GLU A 69 0.60 5.51 -9.79
CA GLU A 69 -0.10 4.67 -10.74
C GLU A 69 -1.29 4.03 -10.02
N LEU A 70 -2.49 4.18 -10.59
CA LEU A 70 -3.67 3.53 -10.02
C LEU A 70 -3.80 2.13 -10.60
N ALA A 71 -3.77 1.11 -9.72
CA ALA A 71 -4.00 -0.27 -10.09
C ALA A 71 -5.48 -0.59 -9.79
N TYR A 72 -6.23 -0.97 -10.82
CA TYR A 72 -7.65 -1.29 -10.64
C TYR A 72 -7.81 -2.69 -10.06
N THR A 73 -8.54 -2.77 -8.96
CA THR A 73 -8.90 -4.04 -8.34
C THR A 73 -10.03 -4.68 -9.15
N PRO A 74 -9.88 -5.93 -9.62
CA PRO A 74 -10.95 -6.56 -10.40
C PRO A 74 -12.18 -6.84 -9.54
N SER A 75 -13.37 -6.80 -10.17
CA SER A 75 -14.62 -7.10 -9.48
C SER A 75 -14.74 -8.59 -9.16
N ASP A 76 -14.18 -9.46 -9.99
CA ASP A 76 -14.16 -10.90 -9.76
C ASP A 76 -12.74 -11.34 -9.39
N LEU A 77 -12.49 -11.45 -8.09
CA LEU A 77 -11.17 -11.84 -7.58
C LEU A 77 -10.82 -13.29 -7.89
N SER A 78 -11.84 -14.15 -8.02
CA SER A 78 -11.62 -15.60 -8.28
C SER A 78 -11.10 -15.89 -9.66
N ALA A 79 -11.20 -14.93 -10.59
CA ALA A 79 -10.67 -15.08 -11.94
C ALA A 79 -9.14 -15.03 -11.99
N PHE A 80 -8.49 -14.66 -10.91
CA PHE A 80 -7.04 -14.47 -10.86
C PHE A 80 -6.38 -15.40 -9.85
N LYS A 81 -5.28 -16.01 -10.26
CA LYS A 81 -4.49 -16.86 -9.37
C LYS A 81 -3.59 -15.99 -8.51
N ALA A 82 -3.70 -16.15 -7.19
CA ALA A 82 -2.88 -15.43 -6.22
C ALA A 82 -2.45 -16.39 -5.11
N PRO A 83 -1.34 -16.11 -4.42
CA PRO A 83 -0.93 -16.95 -3.30
C PRO A 83 -1.90 -16.79 -2.12
N TYR A 84 -1.82 -17.74 -1.19
CA TYR A 84 -2.64 -17.71 0.02
C TYR A 84 -2.28 -16.50 0.90
N ILE A 85 -3.29 -15.89 1.49
CA ILE A 85 -3.14 -14.89 2.55
C ILE A 85 -4.17 -15.19 3.64
N ARG A 86 -3.76 -15.03 4.89
CA ARG A 86 -4.56 -15.45 6.05
C ARG A 86 -5.87 -14.69 6.18
N ASP A 87 -5.86 -13.37 6.00
CA ASP A 87 -7.05 -12.52 6.17
C ASP A 87 -7.73 -12.29 4.83
N ASP A 88 -8.98 -12.73 4.70
CA ASP A 88 -9.75 -12.57 3.48
C ASP A 88 -9.92 -11.11 3.06
N LYS A 89 -9.87 -10.17 4.01
CA LYS A 89 -9.98 -8.73 3.71
C LYS A 89 -8.79 -8.22 2.89
N ASP A 90 -7.67 -8.92 2.93
CA ASP A 90 -6.46 -8.55 2.21
C ASP A 90 -6.39 -9.16 0.80
N ILE A 91 -7.31 -10.07 0.47
CA ILE A 91 -7.33 -10.72 -0.85
C ILE A 91 -7.45 -9.70 -1.99
N PRO A 92 -8.34 -8.69 -1.93
CA PRO A 92 -8.42 -7.71 -3.01
C PRO A 92 -7.11 -6.96 -3.24
N ILE A 93 -6.40 -6.63 -2.17
CA ILE A 93 -5.12 -5.93 -2.25
C ILE A 93 -4.07 -6.84 -2.87
N LEU A 94 -3.97 -8.09 -2.40
CA LEU A 94 -3.00 -9.05 -2.91
C LEU A 94 -3.23 -9.36 -4.40
N VAL A 95 -4.48 -9.57 -4.80
CA VAL A 95 -4.83 -9.82 -6.21
C VAL A 95 -4.44 -8.62 -7.07
N SER A 96 -4.73 -7.40 -6.61
CA SER A 96 -4.34 -6.17 -7.30
C SER A 96 -2.83 -6.08 -7.48
N ALA A 97 -2.06 -6.45 -6.45
CA ALA A 97 -0.60 -6.45 -6.51
C ALA A 97 -0.08 -7.49 -7.50
N VAL A 98 -0.64 -8.71 -7.49
CA VAL A 98 -0.23 -9.76 -8.42
C VAL A 98 -0.46 -9.33 -9.87
N ILE A 99 -1.59 -8.69 -10.15
CA ILE A 99 -1.90 -8.18 -11.49
C ILE A 99 -0.95 -7.06 -11.89
N ALA A 100 -0.67 -6.13 -10.98
CA ALA A 100 0.20 -4.98 -11.24
C ALA A 100 1.67 -5.37 -11.43
N GLN A 101 2.09 -6.51 -10.89
CA GLN A 101 3.46 -7.02 -10.99
C GLN A 101 4.51 -5.97 -10.57
N PRO A 102 4.43 -5.45 -9.34
CA PRO A 102 5.43 -4.49 -8.87
C PRO A 102 6.76 -5.18 -8.60
N ASP A 103 7.81 -4.39 -8.50
CA ASP A 103 9.11 -4.90 -8.02
C ASP A 103 9.05 -5.20 -6.53
N ILE A 104 8.34 -4.35 -5.79
CA ILE A 104 8.26 -4.41 -4.32
C ILE A 104 6.82 -4.16 -3.86
N LEU A 105 6.39 -4.91 -2.84
CA LEU A 105 5.19 -4.64 -2.07
C LEU A 105 5.60 -4.19 -0.67
N ILE A 106 5.01 -3.10 -0.18
CA ILE A 106 5.28 -2.61 1.17
C ILE A 106 4.03 -2.74 2.03
N SER A 107 4.17 -3.43 3.15
CA SER A 107 3.10 -3.60 4.14
C SER A 107 3.69 -3.77 5.54
N GLY A 108 3.05 -3.14 6.52
CA GLY A 108 3.34 -3.38 7.94
C GLY A 108 2.67 -4.64 8.48
N ASP A 109 1.76 -5.25 7.71
CA ASP A 109 1.03 -6.44 8.13
C ASP A 109 1.84 -7.69 7.81
N GLN A 110 2.12 -8.51 8.85
CA GLN A 110 2.91 -9.73 8.69
C GLN A 110 2.25 -10.76 7.78
N ASP A 111 0.96 -10.70 7.57
CA ASP A 111 0.25 -11.61 6.67
C ASP A 111 0.74 -11.51 5.22
N PHE A 112 1.33 -10.38 4.82
CA PHE A 112 1.94 -10.20 3.50
C PHE A 112 3.40 -10.68 3.44
N HIS A 113 4.04 -10.96 4.58
CA HIS A 113 5.45 -11.32 4.66
C HIS A 113 5.68 -12.83 4.66
N THR A 114 4.88 -13.56 3.88
CA THR A 114 5.01 -15.02 3.77
C THR A 114 5.93 -15.40 2.62
N LYS A 115 6.47 -16.61 2.69
CA LYS A 115 7.32 -17.17 1.64
C LYS A 115 6.56 -17.23 0.31
N GLU A 116 5.29 -17.62 0.34
CA GLU A 116 4.45 -17.79 -0.86
C GLU A 116 4.27 -16.46 -1.58
N ILE A 117 4.03 -15.38 -0.84
CA ILE A 117 3.88 -14.03 -1.42
C ILE A 117 5.22 -13.53 -1.95
N ARG A 118 6.31 -13.79 -1.24
CA ARG A 118 7.65 -13.37 -1.67
C ARG A 118 8.15 -14.05 -2.94
N GLU A 119 7.52 -15.12 -3.36
CA GLU A 119 7.80 -15.72 -4.66
C GLU A 119 7.34 -14.86 -5.83
N TYR A 120 6.42 -13.93 -5.58
CA TYR A 120 5.86 -13.04 -6.62
C TYR A 120 6.61 -11.70 -6.69
N PHE A 121 7.01 -11.16 -5.55
CA PHE A 121 7.73 -9.88 -5.45
C PHE A 121 8.40 -9.77 -4.08
N ALA A 122 9.37 -8.85 -3.98
CA ALA A 122 9.98 -8.57 -2.68
C ALA A 122 8.97 -7.86 -1.77
N VAL A 123 8.99 -8.16 -0.49
CA VAL A 123 8.08 -7.59 0.51
C VAL A 123 8.89 -6.95 1.63
N TYR A 124 8.60 -5.69 1.94
CA TYR A 124 9.26 -4.92 3.00
C TYR A 124 8.23 -4.23 3.88
N THR A 125 8.58 -4.00 5.14
CA THR A 125 7.87 -3.00 5.96
C THR A 125 8.32 -1.60 5.53
N PRO A 126 7.57 -0.54 5.90
CA PRO A 126 8.02 0.83 5.63
C PRO A 126 9.43 1.13 6.14
N ALA A 127 9.73 0.74 7.38
CA ALA A 127 11.05 0.96 7.97
C ALA A 127 12.14 0.17 7.25
N GLU A 128 11.88 -1.10 6.92
CA GLU A 128 12.83 -1.93 6.19
C GLU A 128 13.17 -1.35 4.83
N PHE A 129 12.16 -0.88 4.08
CA PHE A 129 12.40 -0.26 2.77
C PHE A 129 13.26 0.98 2.90
N LEU A 130 12.87 1.89 3.78
CA LEU A 130 13.59 3.16 3.96
C LEU A 130 15.04 2.94 4.41
N ARG A 131 15.27 1.96 5.28
CA ARG A 131 16.61 1.63 5.76
C ARG A 131 17.43 0.93 4.68
N TYR A 132 16.86 -0.06 4.04
CA TYR A 132 17.57 -0.86 3.03
C TYR A 132 18.02 0.00 1.84
N PHE A 133 17.20 0.94 1.42
CA PHE A 133 17.50 1.81 0.28
C PHE A 133 18.17 3.13 0.68
N GLY A 134 18.58 3.27 1.95
CA GLY A 134 19.43 4.37 2.39
C GLY A 134 18.73 5.69 2.69
N TYR A 135 17.41 5.68 2.88
CA TYR A 135 16.65 6.89 3.19
C TYR A 135 16.63 7.22 4.68
N ILE A 136 16.90 6.24 5.54
CA ILE A 136 17.08 6.40 6.99
C ILE A 136 18.24 5.51 7.44
N LYS A 137 18.75 5.78 8.65
CA LYS A 137 19.84 4.99 9.23
C LYS A 137 19.35 3.71 9.92
#